data_d87e700d36829d88cbbc5c584bf80d2c
#
_entry.id   d87e700d36829d88cbbc5c584bf80d2c
#
_cell.length_a   1.000
_cell.length_b   1.000
_cell.length_c   1.000
_cell.angle_alpha   90.00
_cell.angle_beta   90.00
_cell.angle_gamma   90.00
#
_symmetry.space_group_name_H-M   'P 1'
#
loop_
_entity.id
_entity.type
_entity.pdbx_description
1 polymer ?
#
loop_
_entity_poly.entity_id
_entity_poly.type
_entity_poly.pdbx_seq_one_letter_code
_entity_poly.pdbx_strand_id
1 'polypeptide(L)'
;MSLGLGTRPEAGPAGPPEQVDESRDLGPDADPESVARKILLDQLTGRARSRHDLAAKLAQRNVPADVATRLLDRFEEVGLVDDAAFAREWVAQRQAGRGLARRALAHELRRKGIDDETAREALDDVDEGDEVEAARLLVQRKLRSVRGLDSDKAVRRLVGMLARKGHSSAVAYRVVREELEADLVDPEHAGP
;
A
#
# COMPACT_ATOMS: atom_id res chain seq x y z
N MET A 1 26.02 74.18 11.59
CA MET A 1 24.68 73.69 11.81
C MET A 1 24.31 72.81 10.60
N SER A 2 24.38 71.53 10.70
CA SER A 2 23.80 70.65 9.70
C SER A 2 23.52 69.26 10.36
N LEU A 3 22.23 68.95 10.48
CA LEU A 3 21.71 67.76 11.14
C LEU A 3 21.80 66.60 10.17
N GLY A 4 22.55 65.56 10.54
CA GLY A 4 22.57 64.28 9.83
C GLY A 4 21.33 63.48 10.14
N LEU A 5 20.54 63.18 9.14
CA LEU A 5 19.47 62.20 9.24
C LEU A 5 20.06 60.78 9.17
N GLY A 6 19.91 60.05 10.27
CA GLY A 6 20.23 58.63 10.34
C GLY A 6 19.17 57.75 9.57
N THR A 7 19.63 57.04 8.58
CA THR A 7 18.85 56.04 7.88
C THR A 7 18.68 54.80 8.78
N ARG A 8 17.42 54.46 9.04
CA ARG A 8 16.97 53.25 9.75
C ARG A 8 17.14 52.04 8.82
N PRO A 9 17.72 50.94 9.22
CA PRO A 9 17.72 49.73 8.41
C PRO A 9 16.32 49.10 8.37
N GLU A 10 15.80 48.90 7.16
CA GLU A 10 14.57 48.15 6.93
C GLU A 10 14.80 46.68 7.32
N ALA A 11 13.95 46.18 8.22
CA ALA A 11 13.85 44.76 8.53
C ALA A 11 13.22 44.03 7.33
N GLY A 12 13.98 43.17 6.69
CA GLY A 12 13.48 42.26 5.65
C GLY A 12 12.39 41.34 6.18
N PRO A 13 11.51 40.80 5.29
CA PRO A 13 10.42 39.95 5.70
C PRO A 13 10.96 38.66 6.34
N ALA A 14 10.46 38.36 7.54
CA ALA A 14 10.71 37.14 8.22
C ALA A 14 10.22 35.96 7.33
N GLY A 15 11.13 35.06 6.98
CA GLY A 15 10.78 33.80 6.31
C GLY A 15 9.78 32.99 7.14
N PRO A 16 9.03 32.07 6.51
CA PRO A 16 8.09 31.22 7.24
C PRO A 16 8.85 30.46 8.33
N PRO A 17 8.23 30.21 9.49
CA PRO A 17 8.87 29.46 10.56
C PRO A 17 9.29 28.10 10.03
N GLU A 18 10.58 27.80 10.10
CA GLU A 18 11.08 26.45 9.90
C GLU A 18 10.28 25.52 10.82
N GLN A 19 9.52 24.63 10.21
CA GLN A 19 8.87 23.53 10.93
C GLN A 19 10.00 22.66 11.44
N VAL A 20 10.40 22.88 12.68
CA VAL A 20 11.28 21.98 13.41
C VAL A 20 10.57 20.63 13.44
N ASP A 21 11.15 19.66 12.75
CA ASP A 21 10.74 18.27 12.83
C ASP A 21 11.02 17.79 14.27
N GLU A 22 10.04 18.01 15.15
CA GLU A 22 10.08 17.63 16.57
C GLU A 22 10.33 16.11 16.77
N SER A 23 10.30 15.32 15.68
CA SER A 23 10.59 13.90 15.72
C SER A 23 12.08 13.56 15.73
N ARG A 24 12.97 14.56 15.55
CA ARG A 24 14.44 14.34 15.40
C ARG A 24 15.27 14.57 16.65
N ASP A 25 14.77 15.29 17.63
CA ASP A 25 15.57 15.64 18.81
C ASP A 25 14.83 15.33 20.11
N LEU A 26 14.71 14.04 20.40
CA LEU A 26 14.54 13.59 21.77
C LEU A 26 15.97 13.54 22.34
N GLY A 27 16.36 14.58 23.07
CA GLY A 27 17.71 14.80 23.57
C GLY A 27 18.35 13.56 24.26
N PRO A 28 19.64 13.63 24.63
CA PRO A 28 20.45 12.47 25.06
C PRO A 28 19.91 11.68 26.24
N ASP A 29 18.86 12.15 26.94
CA ASP A 29 18.25 11.53 28.12
C ASP A 29 16.81 11.01 27.86
N ALA A 30 16.33 10.95 26.62
CA ALA A 30 14.99 10.44 26.35
C ALA A 30 14.92 8.93 26.59
N ASP A 31 14.04 8.50 27.50
CA ASP A 31 13.76 7.08 27.76
C ASP A 31 13.40 6.35 26.46
N PRO A 32 14.17 5.32 26.06
CA PRO A 32 13.94 4.60 24.80
C PRO A 32 12.51 4.07 24.63
N GLU A 33 11.84 3.71 25.72
CA GLU A 33 10.46 3.23 25.69
C GLU A 33 9.48 4.35 25.36
N SER A 34 9.66 5.54 25.93
CA SER A 34 8.84 6.72 25.62
C SER A 34 8.97 7.14 24.16
N VAL A 35 10.19 7.11 23.62
CA VAL A 35 10.49 7.37 22.21
C VAL A 35 9.77 6.36 21.32
N ALA A 36 9.94 5.07 21.64
CA ALA A 36 9.31 3.99 20.87
C ALA A 36 7.79 4.10 20.87
N ARG A 37 7.19 4.39 22.03
CA ARG A 37 5.74 4.57 22.19
C ARG A 37 5.21 5.71 21.32
N LYS A 38 5.89 6.85 21.33
CA LYS A 38 5.52 7.99 20.46
C LYS A 38 5.57 7.57 18.99
N ILE A 39 6.65 6.92 18.54
CA ILE A 39 6.81 6.43 17.17
C ILE A 39 5.66 5.50 16.78
N LEU A 40 5.30 4.53 17.63
CA LEU A 40 4.23 3.59 17.35
C LEU A 40 2.87 4.29 17.23
N LEU A 41 2.54 5.18 18.15
CA LEU A 41 1.28 5.93 18.12
C LEU A 41 1.19 6.79 16.84
N ASP A 42 2.27 7.48 16.47
CA ASP A 42 2.35 8.27 15.23
C ASP A 42 2.16 7.40 13.98
N GLN A 43 2.73 6.17 13.97
CA GLN A 43 2.60 5.24 12.85
C GLN A 43 1.20 4.62 12.73
N LEU A 44 0.48 4.46 13.84
CA LEU A 44 -0.87 3.89 13.90
C LEU A 44 -1.95 4.96 13.68
N THR A 45 -1.60 6.23 13.78
CA THR A 45 -2.54 7.32 13.48
C THR A 45 -2.98 7.27 12.02
N GLY A 46 -4.26 7.08 11.80
CA GLY A 46 -4.91 7.15 10.49
C GLY A 46 -4.86 5.87 9.64
N ARG A 47 -4.09 4.84 10.01
CA ARG A 47 -4.10 3.54 9.30
C ARG A 47 -3.53 2.38 10.12
N ALA A 48 -4.07 1.20 9.91
CA ALA A 48 -3.51 -0.03 10.44
C ALA A 48 -2.11 -0.31 9.86
N ARG A 49 -1.26 -0.94 10.66
CA ARG A 49 0.11 -1.37 10.31
C ARG A 49 0.34 -2.77 10.82
N SER A 50 1.11 -3.56 10.06
CA SER A 50 1.55 -4.85 10.57
C SER A 50 2.61 -4.69 11.67
N ARG A 51 2.66 -5.62 12.60
CA ARG A 51 3.71 -5.73 13.62
C ARG A 51 5.11 -5.65 13.00
N HIS A 52 5.31 -6.34 11.89
CA HIS A 52 6.57 -6.33 11.13
C HIS A 52 6.97 -4.92 10.65
N ASP A 53 6.05 -4.19 10.03
CA ASP A 53 6.32 -2.82 9.55
C ASP A 53 6.66 -1.88 10.73
N LEU A 54 5.99 -2.04 11.87
CA LEU A 54 6.24 -1.26 13.08
C LEU A 54 7.61 -1.60 13.68
N ALA A 55 7.98 -2.89 13.78
CA ALA A 55 9.29 -3.33 14.24
C ALA A 55 10.41 -2.77 13.34
N ALA A 56 10.25 -2.84 12.02
CA ALA A 56 11.18 -2.26 11.06
C ALA A 56 11.32 -0.74 11.26
N LYS A 57 10.21 -0.04 11.57
CA LYS A 57 10.23 1.40 11.84
C LYS A 57 10.97 1.75 13.12
N LEU A 58 10.79 0.98 14.20
CA LEU A 58 11.52 1.15 15.45
C LEU A 58 13.02 0.90 15.24
N ALA A 59 13.39 -0.15 14.52
CA ALA A 59 14.78 -0.44 14.17
C ALA A 59 15.45 0.69 13.38
N GLN A 60 14.75 1.29 12.40
CA GLN A 60 15.22 2.45 11.64
C GLN A 60 15.48 3.69 12.52
N ARG A 61 14.86 3.74 13.70
CA ARG A 61 15.02 4.83 14.67
C ARG A 61 15.99 4.44 15.82
N ASN A 62 16.74 3.35 15.65
CA ASN A 62 17.72 2.84 16.59
C ASN A 62 17.13 2.52 17.99
N VAL A 63 15.85 2.17 18.07
CA VAL A 63 15.24 1.68 19.30
C VAL A 63 15.84 0.30 19.63
N PRO A 64 16.30 0.05 20.88
CA PRO A 64 16.80 -1.27 21.28
C PRO A 64 15.77 -2.37 21.01
N ALA A 65 16.23 -3.52 20.52
CA ALA A 65 15.34 -4.59 20.06
C ALA A 65 14.46 -5.17 21.18
N ASP A 66 14.98 -5.27 22.40
CA ASP A 66 14.25 -5.71 23.58
C ASP A 66 13.14 -4.74 23.98
N VAL A 67 13.38 -3.42 23.89
CA VAL A 67 12.37 -2.38 24.13
C VAL A 67 11.28 -2.44 23.04
N ALA A 68 11.71 -2.56 21.78
CA ALA A 68 10.78 -2.66 20.65
C ALA A 68 9.86 -3.89 20.80
N THR A 69 10.41 -5.06 21.12
CA THR A 69 9.64 -6.29 21.30
C THR A 69 8.62 -6.16 22.42
N ARG A 70 9.06 -5.78 23.64
CA ARG A 70 8.14 -5.61 24.78
C ARG A 70 7.00 -4.64 24.50
N LEU A 71 7.31 -3.54 23.81
CA LEU A 71 6.29 -2.53 23.52
C LEU A 71 5.32 -2.99 22.45
N LEU A 72 5.78 -3.70 21.41
CA LEU A 72 4.91 -4.29 20.40
C LEU A 72 4.00 -5.36 21.01
N ASP A 73 4.52 -6.24 21.88
CA ASP A 73 3.71 -7.23 22.62
C ASP A 73 2.59 -6.52 23.42
N ARG A 74 2.93 -5.43 24.10
CA ARG A 74 1.95 -4.66 24.85
C ARG A 74 0.88 -4.02 23.96
N PHE A 75 1.27 -3.54 22.76
CA PHE A 75 0.33 -2.96 21.79
C PHE A 75 -0.60 -4.01 21.19
N GLU A 76 -0.12 -5.25 21.02
CA GLU A 76 -0.96 -6.38 20.63
C GLU A 76 -1.93 -6.78 21.74
N GLU A 77 -1.46 -6.91 22.98
CA GLU A 77 -2.30 -7.23 24.15
C GLU A 77 -3.49 -6.27 24.33
N VAL A 78 -3.30 -4.97 24.00
CA VAL A 78 -4.35 -3.96 24.10
C VAL A 78 -5.09 -3.72 22.77
N GLY A 79 -4.80 -4.50 21.74
CA GLY A 79 -5.49 -4.45 20.44
C GLY A 79 -5.15 -3.22 19.58
N LEU A 80 -4.08 -2.50 19.86
CA LEU A 80 -3.59 -1.40 19.01
C LEU A 80 -2.83 -1.92 17.77
N VAL A 81 -2.26 -3.11 17.87
CA VAL A 81 -1.66 -3.86 16.77
C VAL A 81 -2.43 -5.16 16.64
N ASP A 82 -2.95 -5.44 15.45
CA ASP A 82 -3.72 -6.64 15.13
C ASP A 82 -3.39 -7.05 13.69
N ASP A 83 -2.52 -8.03 13.54
CA ASP A 83 -2.07 -8.51 12.24
C ASP A 83 -3.18 -9.24 11.47
N ALA A 84 -4.16 -9.84 12.17
CA ALA A 84 -5.31 -10.46 11.52
C ALA A 84 -6.27 -9.41 10.94
N ALA A 85 -6.60 -8.37 11.70
CA ALA A 85 -7.39 -7.25 11.20
C ALA A 85 -6.67 -6.52 10.06
N PHE A 86 -5.37 -6.27 10.20
CA PHE A 86 -4.54 -5.69 9.15
C PHE A 86 -4.58 -6.53 7.86
N ALA A 87 -4.45 -7.86 7.97
CA ALA A 87 -4.45 -8.76 6.82
C ALA A 87 -5.78 -8.70 6.06
N ARG A 88 -6.92 -8.77 6.76
CA ARG A 88 -8.27 -8.65 6.15
C ARG A 88 -8.45 -7.32 5.43
N GLU A 89 -8.10 -6.20 6.09
CA GLU A 89 -8.20 -4.87 5.48
C GLU A 89 -7.28 -4.74 4.24
N TRP A 90 -6.05 -5.26 4.34
CA TRP A 90 -5.10 -5.27 3.22
C TRP A 90 -5.64 -6.03 2.02
N VAL A 91 -6.20 -7.24 2.23
CA VAL A 91 -6.81 -8.05 1.18
C VAL A 91 -7.93 -7.28 0.50
N ALA A 92 -8.90 -6.76 1.26
CA ALA A 92 -10.04 -6.02 0.73
C ALA A 92 -9.60 -4.81 -0.11
N GLN A 93 -8.68 -3.99 0.39
CA GLN A 93 -8.18 -2.82 -0.32
C GLN A 93 -7.42 -3.17 -1.60
N ARG A 94 -6.61 -4.24 -1.59
CA ARG A 94 -5.81 -4.65 -2.74
C ARG A 94 -6.64 -5.33 -3.82
N GLN A 95 -7.62 -6.12 -3.42
CA GLN A 95 -8.56 -6.74 -4.34
C GLN A 95 -9.38 -5.67 -5.06
N ALA A 96 -10.07 -4.80 -4.32
CA ALA A 96 -10.89 -3.73 -4.89
C ALA A 96 -10.07 -2.71 -5.71
N GLY A 97 -8.96 -2.23 -5.17
CA GLY A 97 -8.18 -1.16 -5.81
C GLY A 97 -7.27 -1.62 -6.95
N ARG A 98 -6.69 -2.82 -6.85
CA ARG A 98 -5.68 -3.32 -7.79
C ARG A 98 -6.07 -4.58 -8.55
N GLY A 99 -7.15 -5.23 -8.19
CA GLY A 99 -7.57 -6.51 -8.77
C GLY A 99 -6.50 -7.59 -8.60
N LEU A 100 -5.89 -7.70 -7.41
CA LEU A 100 -4.90 -8.74 -7.13
C LEU A 100 -5.63 -10.05 -6.83
N ALA A 101 -5.15 -11.14 -7.44
CA ALA A 101 -5.62 -12.49 -7.15
C ALA A 101 -4.99 -13.04 -5.85
N ARG A 102 -5.61 -14.07 -5.26
CA ARG A 102 -5.23 -14.72 -4.00
C ARG A 102 -3.71 -14.97 -3.89
N ARG A 103 -3.07 -15.45 -4.97
CA ARG A 103 -1.62 -15.74 -4.98
C ARG A 103 -0.76 -14.49 -4.77
N ALA A 104 -1.11 -13.37 -5.41
CA ALA A 104 -0.38 -12.12 -5.25
C ALA A 104 -0.63 -11.50 -3.87
N LEU A 105 -1.86 -11.58 -3.36
CA LEU A 105 -2.23 -11.15 -2.02
C LEU A 105 -1.45 -11.92 -0.96
N ALA A 106 -1.38 -13.26 -1.05
CA ALA A 106 -0.58 -14.08 -0.15
C ALA A 106 0.90 -13.66 -0.14
N HIS A 107 1.47 -13.37 -1.30
CA HIS A 107 2.84 -12.89 -1.40
C HIS A 107 3.03 -11.50 -0.76
N GLU A 108 2.06 -10.59 -0.93
CA GLU A 108 2.11 -9.27 -0.28
C GLU A 108 2.01 -9.40 1.24
N LEU A 109 1.12 -10.26 1.77
CA LEU A 109 0.96 -10.50 3.21
C LEU A 109 2.24 -11.07 3.84
N ARG A 110 2.90 -12.06 3.19
CA ARG A 110 4.21 -12.55 3.67
C ARG A 110 5.26 -11.45 3.73
N ARG A 111 5.30 -10.56 2.75
CA ARG A 111 6.23 -9.41 2.77
C ARG A 111 5.89 -8.41 3.87
N LYS A 112 4.66 -8.41 4.38
CA LYS A 112 4.21 -7.65 5.53
C LYS A 112 4.48 -8.34 6.87
N GLY A 113 5.10 -9.53 6.82
CA GLY A 113 5.44 -10.31 7.99
C GLY A 113 4.24 -11.03 8.62
N ILE A 114 3.12 -11.12 7.88
CA ILE A 114 1.95 -11.88 8.31
C ILE A 114 2.26 -13.36 8.18
N ASP A 115 2.01 -14.13 9.24
CA ASP A 115 2.22 -15.57 9.24
C ASP A 115 1.26 -16.29 8.28
N ASP A 116 1.61 -17.53 7.91
CA ASP A 116 0.89 -18.26 6.88
C ASP A 116 -0.54 -18.65 7.31
N GLU A 117 -0.83 -18.81 8.60
CA GLU A 117 -2.16 -19.14 9.11
C GLU A 117 -3.07 -17.92 9.05
N THR A 118 -2.65 -16.80 9.61
CA THR A 118 -3.34 -15.51 9.55
C THR A 118 -3.55 -15.07 8.09
N ALA A 119 -2.55 -15.26 7.24
CA ALA A 119 -2.67 -14.94 5.81
C ALA A 119 -3.71 -15.83 5.11
N ARG A 120 -3.78 -17.13 5.44
CA ARG A 120 -4.76 -18.06 4.87
C ARG A 120 -6.18 -17.67 5.28
N GLU A 121 -6.39 -17.40 6.58
CA GLU A 121 -7.70 -16.96 7.10
C GLU A 121 -8.18 -15.67 6.42
N ALA A 122 -7.30 -14.68 6.29
CA ALA A 122 -7.64 -13.43 5.61
C ALA A 122 -7.96 -13.61 4.10
N LEU A 123 -7.47 -14.68 3.49
CA LEU A 123 -7.71 -14.99 2.08
C LEU A 123 -8.90 -15.94 1.86
N ASP A 124 -9.47 -16.53 2.90
CA ASP A 124 -10.59 -17.48 2.75
C ASP A 124 -11.87 -16.81 2.25
N ASP A 125 -12.02 -15.51 2.50
CA ASP A 125 -13.12 -14.69 1.97
C ASP A 125 -12.96 -14.33 0.48
N VAL A 126 -11.81 -14.62 -0.13
CA VAL A 126 -11.55 -14.37 -1.56
C VAL A 126 -11.93 -15.62 -2.36
N ASP A 127 -13.09 -15.61 -2.97
CA ASP A 127 -13.55 -16.73 -3.78
C ASP A 127 -13.05 -16.68 -5.25
N GLU A 128 -13.27 -17.79 -5.99
CA GLU A 128 -12.86 -17.88 -7.40
C GLU A 128 -13.68 -16.93 -8.29
N GLY A 129 -14.95 -16.68 -7.95
CA GLY A 129 -15.82 -15.77 -8.68
C GLY A 129 -15.31 -14.33 -8.59
N ASP A 130 -14.91 -13.90 -7.41
CA ASP A 130 -14.30 -12.59 -7.19
C ASP A 130 -13.00 -12.42 -7.99
N GLU A 131 -12.16 -13.47 -8.07
CA GLU A 131 -10.94 -13.43 -8.87
C GLU A 131 -11.23 -13.29 -10.37
N VAL A 132 -12.23 -14.02 -10.87
CA VAL A 132 -12.65 -13.94 -12.28
C VAL A 132 -13.18 -12.56 -12.61
N GLU A 133 -14.04 -12.01 -11.75
CA GLU A 133 -14.60 -10.67 -11.96
C GLU A 133 -13.53 -9.59 -11.88
N ALA A 134 -12.61 -9.67 -10.92
CA ALA A 134 -11.47 -8.77 -10.85
C ALA A 134 -10.59 -8.83 -12.11
N ALA A 135 -10.34 -10.03 -12.64
CA ALA A 135 -9.63 -10.23 -13.90
C ALA A 135 -10.37 -9.57 -15.07
N ARG A 136 -11.69 -9.77 -15.16
CA ARG A 136 -12.58 -9.20 -16.19
C ARG A 136 -12.50 -7.68 -16.22
N LEU A 137 -12.70 -7.03 -15.07
CA LEU A 137 -12.59 -5.58 -14.93
C LEU A 137 -11.22 -5.04 -15.35
N LEU A 138 -10.14 -5.77 -15.02
CA LEU A 138 -8.79 -5.40 -15.44
C LEU A 138 -8.61 -5.47 -16.95
N VAL A 139 -9.14 -6.49 -17.61
CA VAL A 139 -9.08 -6.65 -19.06
C VAL A 139 -9.88 -5.54 -19.73
N GLN A 140 -11.13 -5.32 -19.35
CA GLN A 140 -12.01 -4.28 -19.89
C GLN A 140 -11.37 -2.89 -19.87
N ARG A 141 -10.73 -2.52 -18.74
CA ARG A 141 -9.98 -1.25 -18.63
C ARG A 141 -8.79 -1.16 -19.60
N LYS A 142 -8.30 -2.29 -20.11
CA LYS A 142 -7.13 -2.36 -20.98
C LYS A 142 -7.45 -2.69 -22.44
N LEU A 143 -8.70 -3.06 -22.79
CA LEU A 143 -9.12 -3.39 -24.16
C LEU A 143 -8.72 -2.29 -25.15
N ARG A 144 -9.02 -1.03 -24.84
CA ARG A 144 -8.66 0.11 -25.71
C ARG A 144 -7.16 0.19 -26.01
N SER A 145 -6.30 -0.25 -25.09
CA SER A 145 -4.83 -0.18 -25.24
C SER A 145 -4.25 -1.30 -26.12
N VAL A 146 -5.07 -2.27 -26.51
CA VAL A 146 -4.69 -3.40 -27.37
C VAL A 146 -5.43 -3.40 -28.70
N ARG A 147 -6.38 -2.48 -28.90
CA ARG A 147 -7.05 -2.28 -30.20
C ARG A 147 -6.02 -2.00 -31.31
N GLY A 148 -6.19 -2.64 -32.44
CA GLY A 148 -5.24 -2.52 -33.56
C GLY A 148 -3.97 -3.40 -33.43
N LEU A 149 -3.80 -4.15 -32.34
CA LEU A 149 -2.79 -5.18 -32.28
C LEU A 149 -3.31 -6.46 -32.96
N ASP A 150 -2.37 -7.23 -33.49
CA ASP A 150 -2.61 -8.62 -33.84
C ASP A 150 -3.16 -9.41 -32.64
N SER A 151 -4.13 -10.32 -32.90
CA SER A 151 -4.86 -11.07 -31.85
C SER A 151 -3.91 -11.76 -30.88
N ASP A 152 -2.86 -12.42 -31.38
CA ASP A 152 -1.89 -13.13 -30.53
C ASP A 152 -1.09 -12.16 -29.64
N LYS A 153 -0.79 -10.97 -30.15
CA LYS A 153 -0.09 -9.94 -29.37
C LYS A 153 -1.00 -9.35 -28.29
N ALA A 154 -2.27 -9.11 -28.61
CA ALA A 154 -3.28 -8.64 -27.66
C ALA A 154 -3.46 -9.65 -26.53
N VAL A 155 -3.68 -10.93 -26.83
CA VAL A 155 -3.80 -12.01 -25.87
C VAL A 155 -2.57 -12.09 -24.97
N ARG A 156 -1.36 -12.18 -25.54
CA ARG A 156 -0.12 -12.26 -24.75
C ARG A 156 0.06 -11.07 -23.81
N ARG A 157 -0.29 -9.87 -24.25
CA ARG A 157 -0.17 -8.65 -23.43
C ARG A 157 -1.13 -8.65 -22.25
N LEU A 158 -2.39 -9.01 -22.48
CA LEU A 158 -3.44 -9.04 -21.46
C LEU A 158 -3.23 -10.20 -20.48
N VAL A 159 -2.91 -11.41 -20.97
CA VAL A 159 -2.56 -12.56 -20.12
C VAL A 159 -1.34 -12.26 -19.27
N GLY A 160 -0.29 -11.66 -19.83
CA GLY A 160 0.89 -11.24 -19.08
C GLY A 160 0.59 -10.19 -18.01
N MET A 161 -0.36 -9.30 -18.24
CA MET A 161 -0.83 -8.35 -17.25
C MET A 161 -1.53 -9.08 -16.09
N LEU A 162 -2.47 -9.99 -16.36
CA LEU A 162 -3.18 -10.76 -15.34
C LEU A 162 -2.22 -11.67 -14.54
N ALA A 163 -1.25 -12.31 -15.21
CA ALA A 163 -0.23 -13.12 -14.54
C ALA A 163 0.58 -12.32 -13.51
N ARG A 164 0.97 -11.07 -13.84
CA ARG A 164 1.64 -10.17 -12.87
C ARG A 164 0.75 -9.76 -11.70
N LYS A 165 -0.57 -9.84 -11.86
CA LYS A 165 -1.56 -9.61 -10.81
C LYS A 165 -1.88 -10.88 -9.98
N GLY A 166 -1.25 -11.99 -10.33
CA GLY A 166 -1.36 -13.26 -9.61
C GLY A 166 -2.46 -14.19 -10.09
N HIS A 167 -3.23 -13.80 -11.11
CA HIS A 167 -4.26 -14.68 -11.67
C HIS A 167 -3.64 -15.94 -12.30
N SER A 168 -4.34 -17.07 -12.17
CA SER A 168 -3.91 -18.33 -12.78
C SER A 168 -3.93 -18.24 -14.31
N SER A 169 -3.11 -19.05 -14.98
CA SER A 169 -3.11 -19.07 -16.44
C SER A 169 -4.48 -19.46 -17.01
N ALA A 170 -5.19 -20.38 -16.34
CA ALA A 170 -6.52 -20.81 -16.76
C ALA A 170 -7.53 -19.66 -16.73
N VAL A 171 -7.60 -18.91 -15.62
CA VAL A 171 -8.46 -17.73 -15.49
C VAL A 171 -8.03 -16.65 -16.49
N ALA A 172 -6.73 -16.37 -16.59
CA ALA A 172 -6.23 -15.33 -17.47
C ALA A 172 -6.57 -15.57 -18.94
N TYR A 173 -6.34 -16.79 -19.47
CA TYR A 173 -6.66 -17.11 -20.85
C TYR A 173 -8.18 -17.13 -21.11
N ARG A 174 -8.97 -17.71 -20.19
CA ARG A 174 -10.43 -17.73 -20.30
C ARG A 174 -11.00 -16.31 -20.40
N VAL A 175 -10.71 -15.47 -19.40
CA VAL A 175 -11.25 -14.10 -19.32
C VAL A 175 -10.78 -13.24 -20.50
N VAL A 176 -9.50 -13.31 -20.87
CA VAL A 176 -8.99 -12.53 -22.01
C VAL A 176 -9.68 -12.90 -23.32
N ARG A 177 -9.93 -14.21 -23.55
CA ARG A 177 -10.63 -14.66 -24.75
C ARG A 177 -12.08 -14.17 -24.76
N GLU A 178 -12.82 -14.37 -23.65
CA GLU A 178 -14.22 -13.92 -23.51
C GLU A 178 -14.34 -12.43 -23.79
N GLU A 179 -13.49 -11.59 -23.20
CA GLU A 179 -13.56 -10.14 -23.35
C GLU A 179 -13.13 -9.65 -24.74
N LEU A 180 -12.16 -10.29 -25.38
CA LEU A 180 -11.79 -9.96 -26.77
C LEU A 180 -12.88 -10.37 -27.76
N GLU A 181 -13.53 -11.51 -27.55
CA GLU A 181 -14.67 -11.96 -28.38
C GLU A 181 -15.86 -11.01 -28.22
N ALA A 182 -16.15 -10.58 -26.98
CA ALA A 182 -17.23 -9.61 -26.71
C ALA A 182 -16.96 -8.25 -27.34
N ASP A 183 -15.72 -7.73 -27.27
CA ASP A 183 -15.32 -6.44 -27.89
C ASP A 183 -15.46 -6.44 -29.45
N LEU A 184 -15.38 -7.63 -30.09
CA LEU A 184 -15.58 -7.79 -31.51
C LEU A 184 -17.06 -7.81 -31.93
N VAL A 185 -17.95 -8.24 -31.02
CA VAL A 185 -19.39 -8.39 -31.29
C VAL A 185 -20.15 -7.09 -31.01
N ASP A 186 -19.64 -6.20 -30.18
CA ASP A 186 -20.27 -4.92 -29.81
C ASP A 186 -19.67 -3.73 -30.61
N PRO A 187 -20.25 -3.39 -31.80
CA PRO A 187 -19.71 -2.35 -32.67
C PRO A 187 -19.92 -0.93 -32.12
N GLU A 188 -20.74 -0.72 -31.09
CA GLU A 188 -20.99 0.62 -30.53
C GLU A 188 -19.77 1.22 -29.79
N HIS A 189 -18.77 0.42 -29.46
CA HIS A 189 -17.51 0.89 -28.89
C HIS A 189 -16.39 1.10 -29.93
N ALA A 190 -16.66 0.86 -31.22
CA ALA A 190 -15.79 1.24 -32.33
C ALA A 190 -16.08 2.71 -32.72
N GLY A 191 -15.75 3.64 -31.82
CA GLY A 191 -15.78 5.07 -32.13
C GLY A 191 -14.66 5.42 -33.14
N PRO A 192 -14.87 6.48 -33.95
CA PRO A 192 -14.02 6.86 -35.05
C PRO A 192 -12.60 7.20 -34.67
#